data_20efcf7a9e82d5a33c18ae6752a9ecbb
#
_entry.id   20efcf7a9e82d5a33c18ae6752a9ecbb
#
_cell.length_a   1.000
_cell.length_b   1.000
_cell.length_c   1.000
_cell.angle_alpha   90.00
_cell.angle_beta   90.00
_cell.angle_gamma   90.00
#
_symmetry.space_group_name_H-M   'P 1'
#
loop_
_entity.id
_entity.type
_entity.pdbx_description
1 polymer ?
#
loop_
_entity_poly.entity_id
_entity_poly.type
_entity_poly.pdbx_seq_one_letter_code
_entity_poly.pdbx_strand_id
1 'polypeptide(L)'
;MPPACRRWSTRAGVSLSGVMDENREAGRTAGSPLLPPHMPALMVVLTGVTGMVEAASLLALGPAFTAMQTGNVLFLAFGAAGAGRLETLAPGISLAAFVVGVVCGSHLESVTEIRGRRWFVIGLVAEAGLILTAAGIGWGLAPQYGSPAPRHLAATAVLALAMGLRNTTIMRANVPGVPTTLVTRSMTAFLGASAMGRENAYGFGTAGWRLRGLSVLAMFAGGFLGALLLRAGWTVGWLLLPAAATVLVVGLLYRSQPGLHTDQAPGRERSG
;
A
#
# COMPACT_ATOMS: atom_id res chain seq x y z
N MET A 1 -40.43 -18.70 40.01
CA MET A 1 -39.74 -17.52 40.58
C MET A 1 -38.49 -17.28 39.76
N PRO A 2 -38.36 -16.21 38.98
CA PRO A 2 -37.13 -15.87 38.28
C PRO A 2 -36.24 -14.99 39.20
N PRO A 3 -34.90 -15.10 39.10
CA PRO A 3 -33.98 -14.31 39.93
C PRO A 3 -33.81 -12.88 39.39
N ALA A 4 -33.64 -11.99 40.35
CA ALA A 4 -33.60 -10.55 40.24
C ALA A 4 -32.52 -10.02 39.31
N CYS A 5 -32.89 -9.12 38.37
CA CYS A 5 -32.04 -8.18 37.71
C CYS A 5 -31.40 -7.23 38.74
N ARG A 6 -30.07 -7.33 38.94
CA ARG A 6 -29.33 -6.31 39.68
C ARG A 6 -29.23 -5.08 38.84
N ARG A 7 -29.87 -4.02 39.33
CA ARG A 7 -29.70 -2.65 38.88
C ARG A 7 -28.25 -2.22 39.13
N TRP A 8 -27.48 -1.99 38.09
CA TRP A 8 -26.23 -1.24 38.17
C TRP A 8 -26.57 0.23 38.34
N SER A 9 -26.39 0.76 39.54
CA SER A 9 -26.50 2.17 39.82
C SER A 9 -25.35 2.91 39.19
N THR A 10 -25.62 3.73 38.20
CA THR A 10 -24.71 4.72 37.62
C THR A 10 -24.33 5.76 38.68
N ARG A 11 -23.11 5.65 39.21
CA ARG A 11 -22.41 6.77 39.83
C ARG A 11 -21.46 7.34 38.77
N ALA A 12 -21.77 8.52 38.36
CA ALA A 12 -21.05 9.62 37.78
C ALA A 12 -21.85 10.19 36.61
N GLY A 13 -22.48 11.34 36.86
CA GLY A 13 -23.26 12.08 35.86
C GLY A 13 -22.39 12.70 34.78
N VAL A 14 -21.72 11.86 34.00
CA VAL A 14 -21.12 12.29 32.70
C VAL A 14 -22.23 12.20 31.68
N SER A 15 -22.78 13.34 31.29
CA SER A 15 -23.77 13.42 30.22
C SER A 15 -23.16 12.90 28.93
N LEU A 16 -23.73 11.83 28.39
CA LEU A 16 -23.31 11.27 27.07
C LEU A 16 -23.38 12.33 25.95
N SER A 17 -24.21 13.36 26.10
CA SER A 17 -24.26 14.50 25.19
C SER A 17 -22.97 15.36 25.26
N GLY A 18 -22.43 15.59 26.46
CA GLY A 18 -21.16 16.33 26.61
C GLY A 18 -19.98 15.61 25.99
N VAL A 19 -19.89 14.29 26.17
CA VAL A 19 -18.82 13.48 25.55
C VAL A 19 -18.98 13.39 24.02
N MET A 20 -20.21 13.39 23.51
CA MET A 20 -20.46 13.42 22.06
C MET A 20 -20.18 14.77 21.44
N ASP A 21 -20.44 15.86 22.14
CA ASP A 21 -20.13 17.21 21.65
C ASP A 21 -18.63 17.50 21.74
N GLU A 22 -17.96 17.08 22.80
CA GLU A 22 -16.51 17.21 22.95
C GLU A 22 -15.76 16.39 21.89
N ASN A 23 -16.24 15.18 21.57
CA ASN A 23 -15.70 14.38 20.45
C ASN A 23 -16.04 14.98 19.06
N ARG A 24 -17.15 15.70 18.92
CA ARG A 24 -17.48 16.44 17.70
C ARG A 24 -16.63 17.71 17.54
N GLU A 25 -16.32 18.40 18.62
CA GLU A 25 -15.44 19.56 18.60
C GLU A 25 -13.98 19.16 18.44
N ALA A 26 -13.52 18.11 19.11
CA ALA A 26 -12.20 17.53 18.89
C ALA A 26 -12.01 17.03 17.43
N GLY A 27 -13.05 16.48 16.82
CA GLY A 27 -13.05 16.11 15.40
C GLY A 27 -13.07 17.31 14.43
N ARG A 28 -13.53 18.49 14.87
CA ARG A 28 -13.53 19.73 14.07
C ARG A 28 -12.26 20.54 14.23
N THR A 29 -11.58 20.48 15.36
CA THR A 29 -10.34 21.21 15.64
C THR A 29 -9.09 20.44 15.24
N ALA A 30 -9.18 19.11 15.08
CA ALA A 30 -8.14 18.36 14.38
C ALA A 30 -8.23 18.71 12.89
N GLY A 31 -7.75 19.89 12.52
CA GLY A 31 -7.53 20.26 11.12
C GLY A 31 -6.73 19.15 10.48
N SER A 32 -7.36 18.38 9.57
CA SER A 32 -6.65 17.40 8.75
C SER A 32 -5.46 18.11 8.16
N PRO A 33 -4.22 17.64 8.34
CA PRO A 33 -3.06 18.28 7.74
C PRO A 33 -3.39 18.49 6.27
N LEU A 34 -3.31 19.72 5.79
CA LEU A 34 -3.62 20.07 4.41
C LEU A 34 -2.61 19.34 3.54
N LEU A 35 -2.98 18.15 3.09
CA LEU A 35 -2.18 17.38 2.15
C LEU A 35 -1.98 18.23 0.90
N PRO A 36 -0.76 18.29 0.35
CA PRO A 36 -0.52 18.98 -0.89
C PRO A 36 -1.54 18.53 -1.95
N PRO A 37 -2.16 19.43 -2.70
CA PRO A 37 -3.27 19.13 -3.61
C PRO A 37 -2.92 18.07 -4.66
N HIS A 38 -1.63 17.86 -4.94
CA HIS A 38 -1.15 16.88 -5.91
C HIS A 38 -0.90 15.47 -5.31
N MET A 39 -0.88 15.33 -3.98
CA MET A 39 -0.58 14.07 -3.30
C MET A 39 -1.52 12.91 -3.73
N PRO A 40 -2.84 13.11 -3.80
CA PRO A 40 -3.74 12.06 -4.24
C PRO A 40 -3.47 11.60 -5.69
N ALA A 41 -3.15 12.53 -6.60
CA ALA A 41 -2.83 12.18 -7.98
C ALA A 41 -1.53 11.36 -8.08
N LEU A 42 -0.51 11.71 -7.30
CA LEU A 42 0.74 10.94 -7.23
C LEU A 42 0.50 9.52 -6.71
N MET A 43 -0.41 9.36 -5.73
CA MET A 43 -0.78 8.03 -5.23
C MET A 43 -1.48 7.19 -6.30
N VAL A 44 -2.35 7.78 -7.13
CA VAL A 44 -2.98 7.08 -8.26
C VAL A 44 -1.93 6.61 -9.26
N VAL A 45 -0.94 7.45 -9.58
CA VAL A 45 0.17 7.08 -10.47
C VAL A 45 0.97 5.90 -9.88
N LEU A 46 1.32 5.96 -8.59
CA LEU A 46 2.01 4.86 -7.91
C LEU A 46 1.18 3.57 -7.89
N THR A 47 -0.15 3.66 -7.82
CA THR A 47 -1.04 2.50 -7.94
C THR A 47 -0.95 1.86 -9.32
N GLY A 48 -0.87 2.66 -10.39
CA GLY A 48 -0.64 2.15 -11.74
C GLY A 48 0.72 1.44 -11.87
N VAL A 49 1.77 2.01 -11.29
CA VAL A 49 3.10 1.36 -11.21
C VAL A 49 3.01 0.02 -10.48
N THR A 50 2.25 -0.07 -9.37
CA THR A 50 2.04 -1.34 -8.68
C THR A 50 1.43 -2.39 -9.61
N GLY A 51 0.41 -2.02 -10.39
CA GLY A 51 -0.19 -2.94 -11.37
C GLY A 51 0.81 -3.46 -12.41
N MET A 52 1.71 -2.59 -12.89
CA MET A 52 2.76 -2.97 -13.85
C MET A 52 3.79 -3.92 -13.20
N VAL A 53 4.20 -3.66 -11.96
CA VAL A 53 5.11 -4.53 -11.20
C VAL A 53 4.48 -5.91 -10.95
N GLU A 54 3.18 -5.95 -10.63
CA GLU A 54 2.46 -7.21 -10.45
C GLU A 54 2.34 -8.01 -11.76
N ALA A 55 2.18 -7.34 -12.89
CA ALA A 55 2.22 -8.03 -14.19
C ALA A 55 3.59 -8.67 -14.45
N ALA A 56 4.69 -7.96 -14.15
CA ALA A 56 6.05 -8.52 -14.25
C ALA A 56 6.23 -9.73 -13.33
N SER A 57 5.80 -9.62 -12.08
CA SER A 57 5.95 -10.68 -11.09
C SER A 57 5.14 -11.93 -11.47
N LEU A 58 3.84 -11.77 -11.63
CA LEU A 58 2.92 -12.89 -11.81
C LEU A 58 3.06 -13.58 -13.18
N LEU A 59 3.32 -12.80 -14.24
CA LEU A 59 3.33 -13.32 -15.61
C LEU A 59 4.71 -13.71 -16.11
N ALA A 60 5.77 -13.18 -15.51
CA ALA A 60 7.12 -13.40 -16.04
C ALA A 60 8.11 -13.97 -15.02
N LEU A 61 7.96 -13.71 -13.72
CA LEU A 61 8.92 -14.18 -12.71
C LEU A 61 8.45 -15.43 -11.96
N GLY A 62 7.16 -15.73 -11.94
CA GLY A 62 6.59 -16.90 -11.28
C GLY A 62 5.25 -16.58 -10.62
N PRO A 63 4.50 -17.60 -10.17
CA PRO A 63 3.14 -17.41 -9.67
C PRO A 63 3.12 -16.79 -8.26
N ALA A 64 3.64 -15.58 -8.12
CA ALA A 64 3.68 -14.86 -6.85
C ALA A 64 3.35 -13.37 -7.05
N PHE A 65 2.60 -12.82 -6.11
CA PHE A 65 2.37 -11.39 -6.01
C PHE A 65 3.48 -10.73 -5.18
N THR A 66 3.86 -9.50 -5.51
CA THR A 66 4.88 -8.75 -4.75
C THR A 66 4.26 -7.72 -3.80
N ALA A 67 3.12 -7.13 -4.15
CA ALA A 67 2.40 -6.16 -3.31
C ALA A 67 1.13 -6.74 -2.68
N MET A 68 0.48 -7.71 -3.33
CA MET A 68 -0.79 -8.31 -2.88
C MET A 68 -0.57 -9.61 -2.11
N GLN A 69 -0.03 -9.53 -0.89
CA GLN A 69 0.39 -10.69 -0.11
C GLN A 69 -0.74 -11.64 0.33
N THR A 70 -1.99 -11.19 0.33
CA THR A 70 -3.14 -12.06 0.62
C THR A 70 -3.21 -13.27 -0.32
N GLY A 71 -2.90 -13.06 -1.61
CA GLY A 71 -2.83 -14.16 -2.59
C GLY A 71 -1.72 -15.15 -2.26
N ASN A 72 -0.54 -14.66 -1.88
CA ASN A 72 0.58 -15.53 -1.50
C ASN A 72 0.29 -16.36 -0.25
N VAL A 73 -0.36 -15.77 0.76
CA VAL A 73 -0.78 -16.50 1.96
C VAL A 73 -1.73 -17.65 1.60
N LEU A 74 -2.67 -17.42 0.68
CA LEU A 74 -3.58 -18.48 0.21
C LEU A 74 -2.84 -19.56 -0.59
N PHE A 75 -1.90 -19.19 -1.47
CA PHE A 75 -1.08 -20.17 -2.21
C PHE A 75 -0.27 -21.05 -1.26
N LEU A 76 0.33 -20.44 -0.22
CA LEU A 76 1.04 -21.19 0.82
C LEU A 76 0.10 -22.12 1.60
N ALA A 77 -1.08 -21.66 1.98
CA ALA A 77 -2.06 -22.48 2.70
C ALA A 77 -2.53 -23.67 1.87
N PHE A 78 -2.84 -23.47 0.59
CA PHE A 78 -3.27 -24.54 -0.32
C PHE A 78 -2.15 -25.53 -0.58
N GLY A 79 -0.92 -25.05 -0.78
CA GLY A 79 0.25 -25.91 -0.92
C GLY A 79 0.56 -26.72 0.32
N ALA A 80 0.46 -26.12 1.51
CA ALA A 80 0.63 -26.83 2.79
C ALA A 80 -0.44 -27.90 3.03
N ALA A 81 -1.65 -27.67 2.53
CA ALA A 81 -2.73 -28.65 2.58
C ALA A 81 -2.60 -29.77 1.52
N GLY A 82 -1.59 -29.70 0.63
CA GLY A 82 -1.45 -30.65 -0.48
C GLY A 82 -2.54 -30.51 -1.55
N ALA A 83 -3.27 -29.37 -1.55
CA ALA A 83 -4.36 -29.12 -2.46
C ALA A 83 -3.83 -28.57 -3.80
N GLY A 84 -3.78 -29.41 -4.80
CA GLY A 84 -3.30 -29.05 -6.14
C GLY A 84 -1.78 -29.09 -6.29
N ARG A 85 -1.30 -28.82 -7.51
CA ARG A 85 0.14 -28.71 -7.83
C ARG A 85 0.55 -27.22 -7.81
N LEU A 86 0.28 -26.54 -6.70
CA LEU A 86 0.64 -25.12 -6.56
C LEU A 86 2.10 -25.00 -6.10
N GLU A 87 2.87 -24.24 -6.83
CA GLU A 87 4.21 -23.88 -6.39
C GLU A 87 4.13 -22.92 -5.20
N THR A 88 4.79 -23.29 -4.10
CA THR A 88 4.78 -22.52 -2.85
C THR A 88 6.06 -21.73 -2.65
N LEU A 89 7.12 -22.03 -3.40
CA LEU A 89 8.43 -21.44 -3.21
C LEU A 89 8.44 -19.95 -3.55
N ALA A 90 7.92 -19.57 -4.72
CA ALA A 90 7.88 -18.17 -5.13
C ALA A 90 6.97 -17.32 -4.24
N PRO A 91 5.73 -17.71 -3.89
CA PRO A 91 4.90 -17.04 -2.88
C PRO A 91 5.56 -16.92 -1.52
N GLY A 92 6.27 -17.98 -1.06
CA GLY A 92 6.97 -17.96 0.22
C GLY A 92 8.12 -16.96 0.26
N ILE A 93 8.94 -16.96 -0.79
CA ILE A 93 10.03 -15.98 -0.94
C ILE A 93 9.48 -14.55 -1.01
N SER A 94 8.42 -14.35 -1.79
CA SER A 94 7.78 -13.03 -1.89
C SER A 94 7.25 -12.55 -0.54
N LEU A 95 6.53 -13.39 0.19
CA LEU A 95 6.00 -13.03 1.51
C LEU A 95 7.12 -12.69 2.50
N ALA A 96 8.16 -13.52 2.57
CA ALA A 96 9.30 -13.29 3.45
C ALA A 96 10.03 -11.98 3.10
N ALA A 97 10.31 -11.75 1.83
CA ALA A 97 10.98 -10.53 1.35
C ALA A 97 10.12 -9.28 1.59
N PHE A 98 8.81 -9.38 1.40
CA PHE A 98 7.87 -8.27 1.71
C PHE A 98 7.91 -7.92 3.20
N VAL A 99 7.88 -8.90 4.11
CA VAL A 99 7.99 -8.67 5.56
C VAL A 99 9.30 -7.97 5.89
N VAL A 100 10.43 -8.41 5.32
CA VAL A 100 11.72 -7.73 5.47
C VAL A 100 11.64 -6.30 4.94
N GLY A 101 11.01 -6.07 3.80
CA GLY A 101 10.80 -4.74 3.21
C GLY A 101 9.99 -3.82 4.12
N VAL A 102 8.93 -4.32 4.75
CA VAL A 102 8.14 -3.58 5.74
C VAL A 102 8.99 -3.18 6.95
N VAL A 103 9.76 -4.12 7.51
CA VAL A 103 10.63 -3.83 8.67
C VAL A 103 11.72 -2.82 8.32
N CYS A 104 12.43 -3.02 7.21
CA CYS A 104 13.46 -2.11 6.74
C CYS A 104 12.90 -0.72 6.41
N GLY A 105 11.74 -0.66 5.76
CA GLY A 105 11.05 0.59 5.43
C GLY A 105 10.66 1.37 6.68
N SER A 106 10.03 0.72 7.65
CA SER A 106 9.64 1.34 8.92
C SER A 106 10.85 1.89 9.68
N HIS A 107 11.95 1.14 9.69
CA HIS A 107 13.18 1.59 10.33
C HIS A 107 13.83 2.77 9.60
N LEU A 108 13.93 2.70 8.27
CA LEU A 108 14.46 3.76 7.42
C LEU A 108 13.71 5.07 7.63
N GLU A 109 12.39 5.02 7.64
CA GLU A 109 11.52 6.17 7.82
C GLU A 109 11.66 6.78 9.22
N SER A 110 11.72 5.96 10.26
CA SER A 110 11.92 6.43 11.64
C SER A 110 13.27 7.14 11.80
N VAL A 111 14.35 6.56 11.28
CA VAL A 111 15.70 7.16 11.37
C VAL A 111 15.79 8.45 10.54
N THR A 112 15.15 8.51 9.37
CA THR A 112 15.17 9.71 8.53
C THR A 112 14.35 10.84 9.11
N GLU A 113 13.22 10.55 9.77
CA GLU A 113 12.41 11.54 10.48
C GLU A 113 13.14 12.13 11.67
N ILE A 114 13.73 11.29 12.54
CA ILE A 114 14.52 11.74 13.69
C ILE A 114 15.65 12.68 13.25
N ARG A 115 16.22 12.46 12.06
CA ARG A 115 17.26 13.30 11.47
C ARG A 115 16.72 14.53 10.72
N GLY A 116 15.42 14.83 10.80
CA GLY A 116 14.77 15.93 10.09
C GLY A 116 14.81 15.81 8.56
N ARG A 117 15.03 14.61 8.05
CA ARG A 117 15.09 14.35 6.60
C ARG A 117 13.71 14.04 6.04
N ARG A 118 13.55 14.21 4.73
CA ARG A 118 12.30 13.94 4.01
C ARG A 118 12.10 12.44 3.82
N TRP A 119 11.58 11.76 4.84
CA TRP A 119 11.39 10.32 4.86
C TRP A 119 10.61 9.79 3.65
N PHE A 120 9.56 10.52 3.19
CA PHE A 120 8.77 10.12 2.03
C PHE A 120 9.59 10.05 0.73
N VAL A 121 10.41 11.07 0.46
CA VAL A 121 11.29 11.11 -0.72
C VAL A 121 12.33 10.00 -0.65
N ILE A 122 12.93 9.80 0.53
CA ILE A 122 13.95 8.76 0.74
C ILE A 122 13.32 7.37 0.55
N GLY A 123 12.11 7.13 1.04
CA GLY A 123 11.37 5.90 0.82
C GLY A 123 11.16 5.60 -0.67
N LEU A 124 10.67 6.59 -1.44
CA LEU A 124 10.48 6.43 -2.89
C LEU A 124 11.79 6.24 -3.67
N VAL A 125 12.86 6.94 -3.30
CA VAL A 125 14.18 6.76 -3.93
C VAL A 125 14.74 5.36 -3.64
N ALA A 126 14.62 4.90 -2.40
CA ALA A 126 15.04 3.54 -2.03
C ALA A 126 14.22 2.48 -2.79
N GLU A 127 12.92 2.66 -2.89
CA GLU A 127 12.04 1.81 -3.68
C GLU A 127 12.45 1.78 -5.17
N ALA A 128 12.64 2.95 -5.78
CA ALA A 128 13.07 3.03 -7.17
C ALA A 128 14.41 2.31 -7.39
N GLY A 129 15.35 2.43 -6.45
CA GLY A 129 16.63 1.70 -6.46
C GLY A 129 16.44 0.18 -6.41
N LEU A 130 15.52 -0.30 -5.58
CA LEU A 130 15.18 -1.73 -5.51
C LEU A 130 14.53 -2.23 -6.81
N ILE A 131 13.60 -1.45 -7.39
CA ILE A 131 12.98 -1.82 -8.68
C ILE A 131 14.04 -1.85 -9.79
N LEU A 132 14.99 -0.91 -9.83
CA LEU A 132 16.11 -0.92 -10.77
C LEU A 132 17.02 -2.14 -10.56
N THR A 133 17.27 -2.52 -9.31
CA THR A 133 18.03 -3.74 -8.99
C THR A 133 17.31 -4.98 -9.52
N ALA A 134 16.00 -5.07 -9.30
CA ALA A 134 15.17 -6.14 -9.85
C ALA A 134 15.16 -6.13 -11.39
N ALA A 135 15.13 -4.95 -12.02
CA ALA A 135 15.24 -4.82 -13.47
C ALA A 135 16.58 -5.36 -13.99
N GLY A 136 17.68 -5.07 -13.30
CA GLY A 136 19.01 -5.61 -13.64
C GLY A 136 19.07 -7.13 -13.51
N ILE A 137 18.55 -7.70 -12.40
CA ILE A 137 18.47 -9.15 -12.19
C ILE A 137 17.55 -9.79 -13.26
N GLY A 138 16.42 -9.15 -13.56
CA GLY A 138 15.42 -9.57 -14.53
C GLY A 138 15.81 -9.27 -16.00
N TRP A 139 16.99 -8.72 -16.24
CA TRP A 139 17.40 -8.35 -17.60
C TRP A 139 17.45 -9.57 -18.53
N GLY A 140 16.76 -9.49 -19.63
CA GLY A 140 16.66 -10.60 -20.59
C GLY A 140 15.75 -11.75 -20.16
N LEU A 141 15.14 -11.70 -18.97
CA LEU A 141 14.12 -12.69 -18.59
C LEU A 141 12.83 -12.40 -19.35
N ALA A 142 12.40 -13.40 -20.12
CA ALA A 142 11.10 -13.40 -20.81
C ALA A 142 10.06 -14.16 -19.95
N PRO A 143 8.76 -13.97 -20.21
CA PRO A 143 7.72 -14.79 -19.61
C PRO A 143 8.02 -16.27 -19.76
N GLN A 144 8.09 -16.99 -18.64
CA GLN A 144 8.40 -18.40 -18.62
C GLN A 144 7.28 -19.17 -17.91
N TYR A 145 6.76 -20.18 -18.59
CA TYR A 145 5.75 -21.08 -18.03
C TYR A 145 6.49 -22.31 -17.46
N GLY A 146 6.60 -22.39 -16.14
CA GLY A 146 7.25 -23.50 -15.44
C GLY A 146 7.85 -23.07 -14.10
N SER A 147 8.61 -23.98 -13.47
CA SER A 147 9.27 -23.68 -12.19
C SER A 147 10.27 -22.52 -12.33
N PRO A 148 10.17 -21.49 -11.48
CA PRO A 148 11.02 -20.31 -11.57
C PRO A 148 12.49 -20.65 -11.29
N ALA A 149 13.38 -20.22 -12.17
CA ALA A 149 14.83 -20.33 -11.97
C ALA A 149 15.29 -19.39 -10.82
N PRO A 150 16.48 -19.60 -10.24
CA PRO A 150 17.00 -18.76 -9.14
C PRO A 150 17.00 -17.26 -9.42
N ARG A 151 17.23 -16.84 -10.67
CA ARG A 151 17.16 -15.42 -11.07
C ARG A 151 15.75 -14.85 -11.00
N HIS A 152 14.73 -15.65 -11.33
CA HIS A 152 13.32 -15.24 -11.20
C HIS A 152 12.97 -15.04 -9.73
N LEU A 153 13.36 -15.99 -8.87
CA LEU A 153 13.12 -15.90 -7.42
C LEU A 153 13.85 -14.70 -6.79
N ALA A 154 15.09 -14.43 -7.22
CA ALA A 154 15.85 -13.26 -6.75
C ALA A 154 15.18 -11.94 -7.17
N ALA A 155 14.72 -11.82 -8.42
CA ALA A 155 13.99 -10.65 -8.89
C ALA A 155 12.66 -10.46 -8.14
N THR A 156 11.92 -11.55 -7.93
CA THR A 156 10.67 -11.55 -7.12
C THR A 156 10.94 -11.08 -5.69
N ALA A 157 12.00 -11.58 -5.05
CA ALA A 157 12.37 -11.19 -3.69
C ALA A 157 12.68 -9.69 -3.60
N VAL A 158 13.47 -9.15 -4.52
CA VAL A 158 13.82 -7.73 -4.53
C VAL A 158 12.59 -6.86 -4.81
N LEU A 159 11.71 -7.27 -5.72
CA LEU A 159 10.45 -6.56 -5.97
C LEU A 159 9.52 -6.60 -4.75
N ALA A 160 9.38 -7.75 -4.09
CA ALA A 160 8.56 -7.88 -2.90
C ALA A 160 9.10 -7.02 -1.74
N LEU A 161 10.42 -6.95 -1.58
CA LEU A 161 11.07 -6.05 -0.63
C LEU A 161 10.77 -4.58 -0.96
N ALA A 162 10.85 -4.19 -2.24
CA ALA A 162 10.48 -2.84 -2.70
C ALA A 162 9.01 -2.51 -2.38
N MET A 163 8.10 -3.46 -2.61
CA MET A 163 6.67 -3.28 -2.33
C MET A 163 6.36 -3.24 -0.83
N GLY A 164 7.10 -3.99 -0.02
CA GLY A 164 7.01 -3.90 1.45
C GLY A 164 7.42 -2.52 1.95
N LEU A 165 8.54 -1.98 1.46
CA LEU A 165 9.00 -0.62 1.77
C LEU A 165 7.99 0.43 1.30
N ARG A 166 7.48 0.33 0.06
CA ARG A 166 6.41 1.21 -0.44
C ARG A 166 5.20 1.20 0.49
N ASN A 167 4.79 0.03 0.94
CA ASN A 167 3.59 -0.11 1.78
C ASN A 167 3.73 0.68 3.08
N THR A 168 4.91 0.67 3.75
CA THR A 168 5.15 1.48 4.93
C THR A 168 5.10 2.97 4.61
N THR A 169 5.78 3.41 3.55
CA THR A 169 5.82 4.82 3.11
C THR A 169 4.40 5.36 2.88
N ILE A 170 3.54 4.57 2.24
CA ILE A 170 2.17 4.99 1.94
C ILE A 170 1.28 4.96 3.18
N MET A 171 1.40 3.93 4.02
CA MET A 171 0.65 3.86 5.28
C MET A 171 0.99 5.03 6.20
N ARG A 172 2.27 5.40 6.27
CA ARG A 172 2.73 6.56 7.05
C ARG A 172 2.26 7.89 6.46
N ALA A 173 2.21 8.02 5.14
CA ALA A 173 1.66 9.21 4.48
C ALA A 173 0.17 9.41 4.76
N ASN A 174 -0.53 8.36 5.18
CA ASN A 174 -1.93 8.36 5.63
C ASN A 174 -2.87 9.18 4.75
N VAL A 175 -2.72 9.04 3.42
CA VAL A 175 -3.58 9.76 2.45
C VAL A 175 -4.97 9.16 2.47
N PRO A 176 -6.01 9.91 2.89
CA PRO A 176 -7.36 9.37 2.97
C PRO A 176 -7.86 8.91 1.60
N GLY A 177 -8.34 7.66 1.54
CA GLY A 177 -9.05 7.14 0.38
C GLY A 177 -8.20 6.53 -0.74
N VAL A 178 -6.87 6.50 -0.62
CA VAL A 178 -6.00 5.91 -1.64
C VAL A 178 -5.02 4.90 -1.04
N PRO A 179 -5.48 3.71 -0.65
CA PRO A 179 -4.56 2.62 -0.37
C PRO A 179 -4.04 2.06 -1.71
N THR A 180 -2.78 2.28 -2.03
CA THR A 180 -2.16 1.84 -3.29
C THR A 180 -2.07 0.32 -3.43
N THR A 181 -2.26 -0.43 -2.34
CA THR A 181 -2.17 -1.89 -2.31
C THR A 181 -3.49 -2.59 -1.99
N LEU A 182 -4.52 -1.86 -1.53
CA LEU A 182 -5.80 -2.43 -1.11
C LEU A 182 -6.94 -2.03 -2.06
N VAL A 183 -6.86 -2.46 -3.32
CA VAL A 183 -7.89 -2.21 -4.35
C VAL A 183 -9.28 -2.65 -3.87
N THR A 184 -9.39 -3.77 -3.16
CA THR A 184 -10.67 -4.27 -2.62
C THR A 184 -11.34 -3.24 -1.70
N ARG A 185 -10.58 -2.62 -0.78
CA ARG A 185 -11.12 -1.57 0.11
C ARG A 185 -11.54 -0.33 -0.68
N SER A 186 -10.75 0.07 -1.67
CA SER A 186 -11.08 1.20 -2.56
C SER A 186 -12.34 0.92 -3.37
N MET A 187 -12.48 -0.28 -3.89
CA MET A 187 -13.64 -0.71 -4.67
C MET A 187 -14.91 -0.77 -3.80
N THR A 188 -14.82 -1.37 -2.61
CA THR A 188 -15.95 -1.43 -1.66
C THR A 188 -16.40 -0.02 -1.27
N ALA A 189 -15.46 0.86 -0.94
CA ALA A 189 -15.77 2.23 -0.55
C ALA A 189 -16.26 3.08 -1.74
N PHE A 190 -15.79 2.83 -2.96
CA PHE A 190 -16.25 3.45 -4.18
C PHE A 190 -17.71 3.07 -4.47
N LEU A 191 -18.02 1.78 -4.46
CA LEU A 191 -19.36 1.28 -4.76
C LEU A 191 -20.34 1.63 -3.63
N GLY A 192 -19.94 1.49 -2.37
CA GLY A 192 -20.76 1.83 -1.21
C GLY A 192 -21.16 3.31 -1.17
N ALA A 193 -20.25 4.21 -1.52
CA ALA A 193 -20.52 5.65 -1.59
C ALA A 193 -21.23 6.10 -2.89
N SER A 194 -21.46 5.18 -3.82
CA SER A 194 -22.15 5.47 -5.08
C SER A 194 -23.68 5.59 -4.91
N ALA A 195 -24.35 6.07 -5.95
CA ALA A 195 -25.82 6.12 -5.99
C ALA A 195 -26.47 4.73 -5.82
N MET A 196 -25.73 3.64 -6.06
CA MET A 196 -26.20 2.27 -5.89
C MET A 196 -26.12 1.81 -4.43
N GLY A 197 -25.05 2.15 -3.70
CA GLY A 197 -24.83 1.71 -2.31
C GLY A 197 -25.50 2.57 -1.27
N ARG A 198 -25.61 3.89 -1.51
CA ARG A 198 -26.22 4.91 -0.60
C ARG A 198 -25.72 4.85 0.85
N GLU A 199 -24.51 4.33 1.06
CA GLU A 199 -23.99 4.11 2.42
C GLU A 199 -23.13 5.29 2.86
N ASN A 200 -23.63 6.05 3.83
CA ASN A 200 -22.91 7.20 4.39
C ASN A 200 -22.11 6.84 5.67
N ALA A 201 -22.32 5.62 6.22
CA ALA A 201 -21.71 5.21 7.49
C ALA A 201 -20.22 4.91 7.37
N TYR A 202 -19.68 4.68 6.17
CA TYR A 202 -18.25 4.45 6.00
C TYR A 202 -17.39 5.71 6.19
N GLY A 203 -17.96 6.84 6.59
CA GLY A 203 -17.25 8.06 7.02
C GLY A 203 -16.39 8.75 5.95
N PHE A 204 -16.48 8.31 4.71
CA PHE A 204 -15.54 8.71 3.64
C PHE A 204 -16.12 9.74 2.67
N GLY A 205 -16.94 10.65 3.03
CA GLY A 205 -17.47 11.75 2.21
C GLY A 205 -17.43 11.56 0.68
N THR A 206 -18.29 12.22 -0.03
CA THR A 206 -18.42 12.14 -1.51
C THR A 206 -17.16 12.62 -2.26
N ALA A 207 -16.30 13.42 -1.64
CA ALA A 207 -15.09 13.97 -2.29
C ALA A 207 -14.03 12.91 -2.64
N GLY A 208 -13.98 11.78 -1.92
CA GLY A 208 -13.00 10.70 -2.14
C GLY A 208 -13.40 9.63 -3.14
N TRP A 209 -14.66 9.57 -3.60
CA TRP A 209 -15.13 8.47 -4.43
C TRP A 209 -14.46 8.39 -5.80
N ARG A 210 -14.26 9.56 -6.46
CA ARG A 210 -13.57 9.64 -7.76
C ARG A 210 -12.14 9.13 -7.65
N LEU A 211 -11.45 9.50 -6.59
CA LEU A 211 -10.07 9.11 -6.37
C LEU A 211 -9.93 7.59 -6.17
N ARG A 212 -10.89 6.96 -5.48
CA ARG A 212 -10.95 5.50 -5.32
C ARG A 212 -11.19 4.78 -6.63
N GLY A 213 -12.15 5.28 -7.43
CA GLY A 213 -12.39 4.76 -8.77
C GLY A 213 -11.16 4.88 -9.67
N LEU A 214 -10.50 6.05 -9.65
CA LEU A 214 -9.25 6.26 -10.38
C LEU A 214 -8.13 5.32 -9.93
N SER A 215 -8.01 5.01 -8.62
CA SER A 215 -7.02 4.04 -8.13
C SER A 215 -7.28 2.63 -8.66
N VAL A 216 -8.54 2.19 -8.68
CA VAL A 216 -8.91 0.88 -9.26
C VAL A 216 -8.58 0.84 -10.75
N LEU A 217 -8.96 1.88 -11.48
CA LEU A 217 -8.66 2.00 -12.91
C LEU A 217 -7.15 2.07 -13.19
N ALA A 218 -6.39 2.80 -12.36
CA ALA A 218 -4.94 2.89 -12.49
C ALA A 218 -4.25 1.53 -12.27
N MET A 219 -4.69 0.77 -11.27
CA MET A 219 -4.19 -0.59 -11.03
C MET A 219 -4.47 -1.49 -12.23
N PHE A 220 -5.71 -1.46 -12.73
CA PHE A 220 -6.08 -2.22 -13.92
C PHE A 220 -5.25 -1.79 -15.15
N ALA A 221 -5.15 -0.49 -15.41
CA ALA A 221 -4.42 0.04 -16.56
C ALA A 221 -2.93 -0.31 -16.50
N GLY A 222 -2.31 -0.22 -15.30
CA GLY A 222 -0.91 -0.61 -15.10
C GLY A 222 -0.68 -2.10 -15.34
N GLY A 223 -1.52 -2.96 -14.77
CA GLY A 223 -1.48 -4.41 -15.00
C GLY A 223 -1.73 -4.79 -16.45
N PHE A 224 -2.74 -4.18 -17.08
CA PHE A 224 -3.06 -4.40 -18.49
C PHE A 224 -1.93 -3.97 -19.42
N LEU A 225 -1.36 -2.77 -19.22
CA LEU A 225 -0.22 -2.29 -19.99
C LEU A 225 1.00 -3.20 -19.80
N GLY A 226 1.31 -3.59 -18.56
CA GLY A 226 2.39 -4.53 -18.27
C GLY A 226 2.22 -5.86 -18.98
N ALA A 227 1.02 -6.44 -18.96
CA ALA A 227 0.71 -7.67 -19.66
C ALA A 227 0.84 -7.52 -21.19
N LEU A 228 0.38 -6.40 -21.76
CA LEU A 228 0.52 -6.13 -23.20
C LEU A 228 1.99 -6.01 -23.62
N LEU A 229 2.80 -5.31 -22.84
CA LEU A 229 4.23 -5.14 -23.13
C LEU A 229 4.97 -6.49 -23.08
N LEU A 230 4.68 -7.33 -22.09
CA LEU A 230 5.23 -8.69 -22.01
C LEU A 230 4.79 -9.53 -23.23
N ARG A 231 3.54 -9.45 -23.65
CA ARG A 231 3.06 -10.11 -24.87
C ARG A 231 3.74 -9.58 -26.14
N ALA A 232 4.11 -8.31 -26.16
CA ALA A 232 4.85 -7.69 -27.26
C ALA A 232 6.34 -8.05 -27.26
N GLY A 233 6.80 -8.95 -26.36
CA GLY A 233 8.18 -9.43 -26.32
C GLY A 233 9.09 -8.61 -25.41
N TRP A 234 8.56 -7.70 -24.61
CA TRP A 234 9.36 -7.01 -23.61
C TRP A 234 9.83 -7.99 -22.54
N THR A 235 11.09 -7.84 -22.12
CA THR A 235 11.61 -8.59 -20.98
C THR A 235 11.30 -7.88 -19.67
N VAL A 236 11.42 -8.60 -18.55
CA VAL A 236 11.18 -8.06 -17.20
C VAL A 236 12.01 -6.80 -16.95
N GLY A 237 13.29 -6.78 -17.35
CA GLY A 237 14.14 -5.62 -17.19
C GLY A 237 13.58 -4.37 -17.87
N TRP A 238 13.22 -4.48 -19.16
CA TRP A 238 12.63 -3.37 -19.90
C TRP A 238 11.31 -2.88 -19.33
N LEU A 239 10.47 -3.79 -18.80
CA LEU A 239 9.20 -3.44 -18.20
C LEU A 239 9.36 -2.69 -16.87
N LEU A 240 10.36 -3.05 -16.07
CA LEU A 240 10.58 -2.43 -14.77
C LEU A 240 11.28 -1.06 -14.83
N LEU A 241 11.99 -0.73 -15.93
CA LEU A 241 12.63 0.57 -16.09
C LEU A 241 11.64 1.75 -16.03
N PRO A 242 10.54 1.79 -16.82
CA PRO A 242 9.57 2.88 -16.72
C PRO A 242 8.88 2.89 -15.35
N ALA A 243 8.67 1.73 -14.71
CA ALA A 243 8.13 1.67 -13.37
C ALA A 243 9.04 2.37 -12.36
N ALA A 244 10.35 2.05 -12.36
CA ALA A 244 11.33 2.68 -11.49
C ALA A 244 11.48 4.18 -11.79
N ALA A 245 11.54 4.56 -13.07
CA ALA A 245 11.62 5.97 -13.48
C ALA A 245 10.41 6.77 -12.98
N THR A 246 9.21 6.21 -13.07
CA THR A 246 8.00 6.87 -12.58
C THR A 246 8.04 7.08 -11.07
N VAL A 247 8.45 6.07 -10.28
CA VAL A 247 8.60 6.20 -8.83
C VAL A 247 9.63 7.27 -8.48
N LEU A 248 10.76 7.29 -9.18
CA LEU A 248 11.81 8.29 -8.97
C LEU A 248 11.32 9.70 -9.29
N VAL A 249 10.63 9.88 -10.42
CA VAL A 249 10.03 11.18 -10.81
C VAL A 249 9.03 11.65 -9.76
N VAL A 250 8.15 10.79 -9.27
CA VAL A 250 7.21 11.11 -8.19
C VAL A 250 7.98 11.55 -6.93
N GLY A 251 9.03 10.85 -6.54
CA GLY A 251 9.87 11.22 -5.40
C GLY A 251 10.55 12.59 -5.60
N LEU A 252 11.07 12.87 -6.80
CA LEU A 252 11.71 14.15 -7.12
C LEU A 252 10.72 15.31 -7.16
N LEU A 253 9.54 15.13 -7.75
CA LEU A 253 8.47 16.14 -7.74
C LEU A 253 8.04 16.48 -6.33
N TYR A 254 8.03 15.49 -5.43
CA TYR A 254 7.68 15.71 -4.04
C TYR A 254 8.79 16.41 -3.25
N ARG A 255 10.03 16.40 -3.74
CA ARG A 255 11.17 17.08 -3.09
C ARG A 255 10.95 18.59 -2.92
N SER A 256 10.19 19.22 -3.81
CA SER A 256 9.88 20.66 -3.78
C SER A 256 8.75 21.02 -2.81
N GLN A 257 8.00 20.04 -2.28
CA GLN A 257 6.89 20.27 -1.38
C GLN A 257 7.36 20.39 0.09
N PRO A 258 6.66 21.19 0.94
CA PRO A 258 6.95 21.24 2.37
C PRO A 258 6.83 19.82 2.96
N GLY A 259 7.73 19.49 3.91
CA GLY A 259 7.79 18.16 4.51
C GLY A 259 6.46 17.78 5.20
N LEU A 260 6.06 16.52 5.08
CA LEU A 260 5.00 15.96 5.91
C LEU A 260 5.56 15.85 7.34
N HIS A 261 5.18 16.77 8.20
CA HIS A 261 5.43 16.63 9.63
C HIS A 261 4.30 15.80 10.21
N THR A 262 4.62 14.66 10.79
CA THR A 262 3.70 13.91 11.63
C THR A 262 3.63 14.60 12.99
N ASP A 263 2.83 15.65 13.11
CA ASP A 263 2.42 16.19 14.40
C ASP A 263 1.44 15.20 15.06
N GLN A 264 1.96 14.05 15.48
CA GLN A 264 1.28 13.11 16.37
C GLN A 264 2.23 12.69 17.48
N ALA A 265 2.60 13.66 18.32
CA ALA A 265 2.99 13.35 19.69
C ALA A 265 1.80 13.75 20.60
N PRO A 266 0.93 12.83 21.03
CA PRO A 266 0.03 13.14 22.11
C PRO A 266 0.86 13.33 23.39
N GLY A 267 0.81 14.56 23.96
CA GLY A 267 0.96 14.81 25.38
C GLY A 267 2.17 14.17 26.09
N ARG A 268 3.36 14.75 25.95
CA ARG A 268 4.23 14.84 27.13
C ARG A 268 3.67 15.96 28.00
N GLU A 269 2.72 15.62 28.87
CA GLU A 269 2.45 16.41 30.05
C GLU A 269 3.78 16.62 30.78
N ARG A 270 4.22 17.88 30.81
CA ARG A 270 5.30 18.31 31.71
C ARG A 270 4.74 18.22 33.12
N SER A 271 5.04 17.10 33.82
CA SER A 271 5.00 17.07 35.28
C SER A 271 6.08 18.01 35.76
N GLY A 272 5.70 19.24 36.13
CA GLY A 272 6.44 20.13 36.98
C GLY A 272 6.10 19.83 38.43
#